data_d4b58c0f363f9af41bcccd56b95466fb
#
_entry.id   d4b58c0f363f9af41bcccd56b95466fb
#
_cell.length_a   1.000
_cell.length_b   1.000
_cell.length_c   1.000
_cell.angle_alpha   90.00
_cell.angle_beta   90.00
_cell.angle_gamma   90.00
#
_symmetry.space_group_name_H-M   'P 1'
#
loop_
_entity.id
_entity.type
_entity.pdbx_description
1 polymer ?
#
loop_
_entity_poly.entity_id
_entity_poly.type
_entity_poly.pdbx_seq_one_letter_code
_entity_poly.pdbx_strand_id
1 'polypeptide(L)'
;DARSFFVILFPYRPASEDEGNIALYARPMDYHKVIHHYLQKIIETARPSYPNEQFLPLVDTSPMVDRWLAYAAGLGFFGRNHCLIHPTYGSFVTLGSILTTLSLTPDEPLTLHCGSCRECLIRCPGRAIGEKRLDPFRCKSYLTQKKEELSPAEMQILQRTPYIFGCDECQRFCPFNQKALPSPLPEIHEHRISTLTKEEMDSYSNRAFDKAFRSYAFAWRGKKVLLRNWNIVNEKGKEDINSSR
;
A
#
# COMPACT_ATOMS: atom_id res chain seq x y z
N ASP A 1 -17.37 22.15 12.73
CA ASP A 1 -18.28 22.51 11.62
C ASP A 1 -17.59 22.29 10.26
N ALA A 2 -16.99 21.12 10.09
CA ALA A 2 -16.38 20.75 8.81
C ALA A 2 -17.44 20.70 7.68
N ARG A 3 -17.06 21.16 6.48
CA ARG A 3 -17.95 21.25 5.31
C ARG A 3 -17.48 20.45 4.12
N SER A 4 -16.16 20.31 3.95
CA SER A 4 -15.60 19.67 2.76
C SER A 4 -14.38 18.84 3.08
N PHE A 5 -14.10 17.88 2.17
CA PHE A 5 -12.82 17.18 2.06
C PHE A 5 -12.15 17.60 0.77
N PHE A 6 -10.89 17.99 0.85
CA PHE A 6 -10.01 18.11 -0.30
C PHE A 6 -9.13 16.87 -0.34
N VAL A 7 -9.37 15.98 -1.30
CA VAL A 7 -8.70 14.67 -1.38
C VAL A 7 -7.58 14.72 -2.41
N ILE A 8 -6.44 14.16 -2.06
CA ILE A 8 -5.23 14.19 -2.88
C ILE A 8 -4.70 12.77 -3.05
N LEU A 9 -4.31 12.47 -4.27
CA LEU A 9 -3.76 11.19 -4.67
C LEU A 9 -2.24 11.32 -4.82
N PHE A 10 -1.49 10.39 -4.21
CA PHE A 10 -0.04 10.31 -4.22
C PHE A 10 0.40 9.01 -4.88
N PRO A 11 0.84 9.05 -6.17
CA PRO A 11 1.31 7.85 -6.85
C PRO A 11 2.61 7.35 -6.22
N TYR A 12 2.77 6.00 -6.15
CA TYR A 12 4.00 5.39 -5.63
C TYR A 12 4.66 4.40 -6.58
N ARG A 13 4.22 4.32 -7.85
CA ARG A 13 4.90 3.51 -8.85
C ARG A 13 6.24 4.14 -9.21
N PRO A 14 7.38 3.42 -9.07
CA PRO A 14 8.68 3.94 -9.51
C PRO A 14 8.80 3.94 -11.04
N ALA A 15 9.78 4.69 -11.56
CA ALA A 15 10.09 4.70 -12.99
C ALA A 15 10.67 3.36 -13.47
N SER A 16 11.42 2.66 -12.62
CA SER A 16 11.90 1.30 -12.83
C SER A 16 11.46 0.40 -11.68
N GLU A 17 10.94 -0.78 -11.99
CA GLU A 17 10.54 -1.77 -10.99
C GLU A 17 11.69 -2.75 -10.75
N ASP A 18 12.11 -2.85 -9.48
CA ASP A 18 13.04 -3.88 -9.03
C ASP A 18 12.25 -5.08 -8.51
N GLU A 19 12.77 -6.27 -8.71
CA GLU A 19 12.30 -7.43 -7.96
C GLU A 19 12.60 -7.25 -6.47
N GLY A 20 11.81 -7.88 -5.61
CA GLY A 20 12.03 -7.79 -4.17
C GLY A 20 10.97 -8.51 -3.35
N ASN A 21 11.21 -8.54 -2.06
CA ASN A 21 10.32 -9.19 -1.09
C ASN A 21 9.49 -8.21 -0.22
N ILE A 22 9.59 -6.92 -0.52
CA ILE A 22 8.77 -5.84 0.07
C ILE A 22 7.81 -5.32 -0.99
N ALA A 23 6.54 -5.13 -0.65
CA ALA A 23 5.55 -4.54 -1.56
C ALA A 23 5.93 -3.10 -1.94
N LEU A 24 5.60 -2.67 -3.15
CA LEU A 24 6.04 -1.41 -3.75
C LEU A 24 5.79 -0.19 -2.86
N TYR A 25 4.61 -0.10 -2.24
CA TYR A 25 4.24 1.05 -1.41
C TYR A 25 5.12 1.21 -0.15
N ALA A 26 5.75 0.14 0.30
CA ALA A 26 6.54 0.12 1.53
C ALA A 26 8.05 0.20 1.28
N ARG A 27 8.48 0.23 0.01
CA ARG A 27 9.91 0.32 -0.37
C ARG A 27 10.52 1.69 -0.14
N PRO A 28 9.86 2.81 -0.48
CA PRO A 28 10.37 4.15 -0.19
C PRO A 28 10.13 4.55 1.26
N MET A 29 10.46 5.79 1.59
CA MET A 29 10.11 6.39 2.88
C MET A 29 8.62 6.22 3.18
N ASP A 30 8.30 6.07 4.46
CA ASP A 30 6.93 5.87 4.95
C ASP A 30 5.98 6.96 4.42
N TYR A 31 5.04 6.53 3.61
CA TYR A 31 4.08 7.39 2.93
C TYR A 31 3.27 8.28 3.89
N HIS A 32 3.03 7.86 5.13
CA HIS A 32 2.36 8.70 6.12
C HIS A 32 3.11 10.01 6.34
N LYS A 33 4.43 9.96 6.42
CA LYS A 33 5.28 11.15 6.62
C LYS A 33 5.33 12.01 5.37
N VAL A 34 5.51 11.38 4.21
CA VAL A 34 5.57 12.06 2.92
C VAL A 34 4.26 12.80 2.65
N ILE A 35 3.13 12.10 2.74
CA ILE A 35 1.81 12.69 2.49
C ILE A 35 1.52 13.80 3.48
N HIS A 36 1.74 13.56 4.79
CA HIS A 36 1.50 14.59 5.80
C HIS A 36 2.30 15.87 5.52
N HIS A 37 3.56 15.74 5.07
CA HIS A 37 4.38 16.89 4.69
C HIS A 37 3.78 17.68 3.52
N TYR A 38 3.33 17.00 2.46
CA TYR A 38 2.67 17.66 1.33
C TYR A 38 1.34 18.30 1.72
N LEU A 39 0.53 17.65 2.54
CA LEU A 39 -0.73 18.23 3.03
C LEU A 39 -0.48 19.50 3.85
N GLN A 40 0.55 19.52 4.71
CA GLN A 40 0.94 20.70 5.45
C GLN A 40 1.36 21.85 4.54
N LYS A 41 2.17 21.61 3.52
CA LYS A 41 2.54 22.62 2.53
C LYS A 41 1.33 23.21 1.81
N ILE A 42 0.36 22.39 1.44
CA ILE A 42 -0.89 22.84 0.80
C ILE A 42 -1.67 23.74 1.76
N ILE A 43 -1.79 23.33 3.03
CA ILE A 43 -2.48 24.13 4.06
C ILE A 43 -1.77 25.48 4.28
N GLU A 44 -0.45 25.47 4.39
CA GLU A 44 0.34 26.71 4.55
C GLU A 44 0.15 27.66 3.36
N THR A 45 0.05 27.14 2.16
CA THR A 45 -0.22 27.92 0.95
C THR A 45 -1.65 28.46 0.90
N ALA A 46 -2.63 27.71 1.41
CA ALA A 46 -4.04 28.11 1.41
C ALA A 46 -4.36 29.15 2.49
N ARG A 47 -3.73 29.07 3.65
CA ARG A 47 -4.04 29.93 4.84
C ARG A 47 -4.08 31.44 4.56
N PRO A 48 -3.15 32.04 3.80
CA PRO A 48 -3.21 33.47 3.54
C PRO A 48 -4.48 33.92 2.80
N SER A 49 -5.03 33.05 1.94
CA SER A 49 -6.25 33.32 1.17
C SER A 49 -7.53 33.01 1.96
N TYR A 50 -7.43 32.14 2.98
CA TYR A 50 -8.56 31.64 3.79
C TYR A 50 -8.25 31.73 5.29
N PRO A 51 -8.00 32.95 5.83
CA PRO A 51 -7.48 33.13 7.21
C PRO A 51 -8.46 32.67 8.30
N ASN A 52 -9.76 32.63 8.02
CA ASN A 52 -10.80 32.25 8.96
C ASN A 52 -11.19 30.77 8.89
N GLU A 53 -10.65 30.03 7.90
CA GLU A 53 -10.98 28.63 7.70
C GLU A 53 -10.03 27.70 8.46
N GLN A 54 -10.56 26.55 8.86
CA GLN A 54 -9.79 25.51 9.52
C GLN A 54 -9.42 24.39 8.54
N PHE A 55 -8.24 23.82 8.74
CA PHE A 55 -7.70 22.75 7.90
C PHE A 55 -7.08 21.68 8.79
N LEU A 56 -7.51 20.43 8.62
CA LEU A 56 -6.98 19.25 9.32
C LEU A 56 -6.48 18.24 8.29
N PRO A 57 -5.16 17.99 8.22
CA PRO A 57 -4.61 16.96 7.35
C PRO A 57 -4.90 15.57 7.92
N LEU A 58 -5.31 14.63 7.06
CA LEU A 58 -5.65 13.26 7.40
C LEU A 58 -4.91 12.31 6.46
N VAL A 59 -4.29 11.29 7.03
CA VAL A 59 -3.58 10.23 6.30
C VAL A 59 -3.85 8.90 7.00
N ASP A 60 -4.51 7.96 6.34
CA ASP A 60 -4.74 6.56 6.72
C ASP A 60 -5.33 6.34 8.14
N THR A 61 -4.72 6.88 9.18
CA THR A 61 -5.10 6.66 10.59
C THR A 61 -6.30 7.48 11.07
N SER A 62 -7.12 7.99 10.17
CA SER A 62 -8.36 8.70 10.48
C SER A 62 -9.57 7.74 10.53
N PRO A 63 -10.71 8.14 11.15
CA PRO A 63 -11.94 7.35 11.13
C PRO A 63 -12.62 7.34 9.75
N MET A 64 -12.06 8.03 8.76
CA MET A 64 -12.63 8.17 7.43
C MET A 64 -12.25 6.98 6.53
N VAL A 65 -13.10 6.70 5.55
CA VAL A 65 -12.80 5.68 4.52
C VAL A 65 -12.16 6.38 3.33
N ASP A 66 -10.82 6.56 3.35
CA ASP A 66 -10.07 7.36 2.37
C ASP A 66 -10.39 6.97 0.92
N ARG A 67 -10.50 5.69 0.61
CA ARG A 67 -10.84 5.22 -0.74
C ARG A 67 -12.24 5.66 -1.18
N TRP A 68 -13.18 5.76 -0.24
CA TRP A 68 -14.52 6.26 -0.54
C TRP A 68 -14.50 7.76 -0.80
N LEU A 69 -13.77 8.52 0.00
CA LEU A 69 -13.59 9.96 -0.22
C LEU A 69 -12.96 10.23 -1.59
N ALA A 70 -11.91 9.48 -1.95
CA ALA A 70 -11.26 9.61 -3.25
C ALA A 70 -12.16 9.20 -4.43
N TYR A 71 -13.01 8.19 -4.26
CA TYR A 71 -14.02 7.82 -5.25
C TYR A 71 -15.07 8.95 -5.42
N ALA A 72 -15.61 9.45 -4.32
CA ALA A 72 -16.60 10.53 -4.33
C ALA A 72 -16.05 11.83 -4.92
N ALA A 73 -14.74 12.08 -4.74
CA ALA A 73 -14.01 13.22 -5.31
C ALA A 73 -13.55 12.97 -6.78
N GLY A 74 -14.04 11.93 -7.46
CA GLY A 74 -13.72 11.69 -8.87
C GLY A 74 -12.28 11.28 -9.17
N LEU A 75 -11.47 10.93 -8.15
CA LEU A 75 -10.06 10.55 -8.34
C LEU A 75 -9.85 9.16 -8.93
N GLY A 76 -10.89 8.33 -8.95
CA GLY A 76 -10.78 6.99 -9.47
C GLY A 76 -12.05 6.19 -9.28
N PHE A 77 -12.00 4.91 -9.62
CA PHE A 77 -13.10 3.97 -9.44
C PHE A 77 -12.65 2.75 -8.64
N PHE A 78 -13.58 2.03 -8.03
CA PHE A 78 -13.27 0.80 -7.31
C PHE A 78 -13.02 -0.35 -8.29
N GLY A 79 -11.78 -0.86 -8.27
CA GLY A 79 -11.44 -2.08 -8.98
C GLY A 79 -11.98 -3.34 -8.30
N ARG A 80 -12.01 -4.48 -9.04
CA ARG A 80 -12.34 -5.79 -8.47
C ARG A 80 -11.35 -6.23 -7.37
N ASN A 81 -10.12 -5.71 -7.38
CA ASN A 81 -9.12 -5.90 -6.33
C ASN A 81 -9.39 -5.06 -5.07
N HIS A 82 -10.51 -4.35 -5.02
CA HIS A 82 -10.89 -3.44 -3.94
C HIS A 82 -9.94 -2.25 -3.71
N CYS A 83 -9.01 -2.00 -4.64
CA CYS A 83 -8.24 -0.77 -4.67
C CYS A 83 -8.99 0.33 -5.43
N LEU A 84 -8.69 1.58 -5.10
CA LEU A 84 -9.03 2.70 -5.98
C LEU A 84 -8.10 2.63 -7.21
N ILE A 85 -8.65 2.78 -8.40
CA ILE A 85 -7.90 2.80 -9.67
C ILE A 85 -8.07 4.16 -10.31
N HIS A 86 -6.96 4.91 -10.38
CA HIS A 86 -6.91 6.18 -11.10
C HIS A 86 -6.61 5.94 -12.59
N PRO A 87 -7.25 6.64 -13.55
CA PRO A 87 -7.06 6.39 -14.99
C PRO A 87 -5.60 6.49 -15.44
N THR A 88 -4.83 7.43 -14.88
CA THR A 88 -3.43 7.69 -15.26
C THR A 88 -2.42 6.90 -14.43
N TYR A 89 -2.64 6.76 -13.13
CA TYR A 89 -1.67 6.18 -12.18
C TYR A 89 -2.03 4.77 -11.72
N GLY A 90 -3.13 4.20 -12.23
CA GLY A 90 -3.57 2.87 -11.82
C GLY A 90 -3.94 2.82 -10.34
N SER A 91 -3.71 1.67 -9.71
CA SER A 91 -3.94 1.50 -8.27
C SER A 91 -2.68 1.64 -7.41
N PHE A 92 -1.54 2.00 -8.00
CA PHE A 92 -0.31 2.32 -7.27
C PHE A 92 -0.37 3.73 -6.68
N VAL A 93 -1.35 3.96 -5.83
CA VAL A 93 -1.66 5.26 -5.24
C VAL A 93 -1.95 5.13 -3.75
N THR A 94 -1.43 6.06 -2.97
CA THR A 94 -1.81 6.34 -1.59
C THR A 94 -2.64 7.61 -1.54
N LEU A 95 -3.39 7.80 -0.46
CA LEU A 95 -4.37 8.87 -0.35
C LEU A 95 -4.08 9.72 0.87
N GLY A 96 -4.32 11.01 0.72
CA GLY A 96 -4.38 11.95 1.81
C GLY A 96 -5.54 12.90 1.63
N SER A 97 -6.06 13.46 2.71
CA SER A 97 -7.14 14.43 2.61
C SER A 97 -6.96 15.58 3.60
N ILE A 98 -7.56 16.70 3.27
CA ILE A 98 -7.67 17.86 4.15
C ILE A 98 -9.14 18.06 4.45
N LEU A 99 -9.53 17.86 5.71
CA LEU A 99 -10.85 18.23 6.21
C LEU A 99 -10.85 19.72 6.48
N THR A 100 -11.86 20.45 5.99
CA THR A 100 -11.89 21.92 6.10
C THR A 100 -13.30 22.44 6.37
N THR A 101 -13.36 23.62 6.98
CA THR A 101 -14.58 24.42 7.13
C THR A 101 -14.91 25.18 5.83
N LEU A 102 -13.95 25.27 4.90
CA LEU A 102 -14.16 25.87 3.59
C LEU A 102 -15.21 25.09 2.80
N SER A 103 -16.18 25.77 2.24
CA SER A 103 -17.19 25.17 1.37
C SER A 103 -16.64 25.03 -0.05
N LEU A 104 -16.41 23.80 -0.51
CA LEU A 104 -15.95 23.48 -1.86
C LEU A 104 -17.11 22.91 -2.69
N THR A 105 -17.12 23.19 -3.97
CA THR A 105 -18.03 22.51 -4.91
C THR A 105 -17.59 21.04 -5.02
N PRO A 106 -18.50 20.07 -4.83
CA PRO A 106 -18.14 18.66 -4.94
C PRO A 106 -17.83 18.27 -6.40
N ASP A 107 -16.87 17.37 -6.55
CA ASP A 107 -16.63 16.67 -7.81
C ASP A 107 -17.60 15.49 -7.98
N GLU A 108 -17.67 14.94 -9.20
CA GLU A 108 -18.53 13.80 -9.54
C GLU A 108 -17.70 12.51 -9.65
N PRO A 109 -18.19 11.38 -9.14
CA PRO A 109 -17.53 10.08 -9.30
C PRO A 109 -17.36 9.67 -10.78
N LEU A 110 -16.25 8.99 -11.07
CA LEU A 110 -16.01 8.45 -12.40
C LEU A 110 -16.93 7.25 -12.69
N THR A 111 -17.41 7.14 -13.93
CA THR A 111 -18.25 6.02 -14.41
C THR A 111 -17.43 4.83 -14.93
N LEU A 112 -16.12 4.80 -14.70
CA LEU A 112 -15.21 3.75 -15.14
C LEU A 112 -15.36 2.46 -14.32
N HIS A 113 -15.01 1.32 -14.93
CA HIS A 113 -15.05 0.00 -14.28
C HIS A 113 -14.07 -1.00 -14.93
N CYS A 114 -13.83 -2.14 -14.30
CA CYS A 114 -12.92 -3.20 -14.76
C CYS A 114 -13.41 -3.97 -16.00
N GLY A 115 -14.65 -3.79 -16.45
CA GLY A 115 -15.22 -4.62 -17.51
C GLY A 115 -15.25 -6.11 -17.14
N SER A 116 -14.85 -6.99 -18.06
CA SER A 116 -14.81 -8.44 -17.87
C SER A 116 -13.49 -8.96 -17.26
N CYS A 117 -12.50 -8.11 -17.02
CA CYS A 117 -11.20 -8.49 -16.49
C CYS A 117 -11.29 -9.16 -15.10
N ARG A 118 -10.56 -10.27 -14.89
CA ARG A 118 -10.52 -11.05 -13.64
C ARG A 118 -9.08 -11.37 -13.18
N GLU A 119 -8.06 -10.72 -13.71
CA GLU A 119 -6.65 -11.02 -13.42
C GLU A 119 -6.34 -10.98 -11.91
N CYS A 120 -6.83 -9.99 -11.18
CA CYS A 120 -6.61 -9.89 -9.75
C CYS A 120 -7.23 -11.04 -8.93
N LEU A 121 -8.35 -11.63 -9.39
CA LEU A 121 -8.97 -12.79 -8.74
C LEU A 121 -8.11 -14.03 -8.96
N ILE A 122 -7.64 -14.25 -10.20
CA ILE A 122 -6.84 -15.40 -10.60
C ILE A 122 -5.48 -15.39 -9.90
N ARG A 123 -4.84 -14.23 -9.83
CA ARG A 123 -3.48 -14.06 -9.30
C ARG A 123 -3.42 -13.93 -7.78
N CYS A 124 -4.55 -13.74 -7.10
CA CYS A 124 -4.53 -13.56 -5.65
C CYS A 124 -4.01 -14.82 -4.93
N PRO A 125 -2.86 -14.75 -4.22
CA PRO A 125 -2.26 -15.94 -3.60
C PRO A 125 -3.15 -16.54 -2.51
N GLY A 126 -3.92 -15.74 -1.80
CA GLY A 126 -4.89 -16.20 -0.79
C GLY A 126 -6.28 -16.49 -1.34
N ARG A 127 -6.53 -16.22 -2.64
CA ARG A 127 -7.91 -16.19 -3.18
C ARG A 127 -8.85 -15.35 -2.30
N ALA A 128 -8.32 -14.25 -1.81
CA ALA A 128 -9.02 -13.32 -0.93
C ALA A 128 -10.07 -12.49 -1.69
N ILE A 129 -9.88 -12.31 -3.00
CA ILE A 129 -10.74 -11.48 -3.84
C ILE A 129 -11.82 -12.36 -4.45
N GLY A 130 -13.07 -12.12 -4.06
CA GLY A 130 -14.25 -12.74 -4.64
C GLY A 130 -14.98 -11.81 -5.60
N GLU A 131 -16.04 -12.27 -6.23
CA GLU A 131 -16.83 -11.48 -7.19
C GLU A 131 -17.44 -10.21 -6.58
N LYS A 132 -17.88 -10.30 -5.33
CA LYS A 132 -18.62 -9.22 -4.64
C LYS A 132 -17.96 -8.72 -3.36
N ARG A 133 -16.97 -9.45 -2.84
CA ARG A 133 -16.37 -9.14 -1.52
C ARG A 133 -14.91 -9.56 -1.47
N LEU A 134 -14.17 -8.89 -0.61
CA LEU A 134 -12.82 -9.25 -0.18
C LEU A 134 -12.91 -9.98 1.17
N ASP A 135 -12.21 -11.10 1.30
CA ASP A 135 -11.90 -11.72 2.60
C ASP A 135 -10.52 -11.24 3.07
N PRO A 136 -10.45 -10.25 3.97
CA PRO A 136 -9.17 -9.69 4.40
C PRO A 136 -8.29 -10.72 5.14
N PHE A 137 -8.89 -11.72 5.82
CA PHE A 137 -8.16 -12.74 6.58
C PHE A 137 -7.42 -13.74 5.67
N ARG A 138 -7.73 -13.77 4.39
CA ARG A 138 -7.00 -14.54 3.36
C ARG A 138 -6.05 -13.66 2.54
N CYS A 139 -6.09 -12.36 2.73
CA CYS A 139 -5.20 -11.44 2.01
C CYS A 139 -3.75 -11.60 2.49
N LYS A 140 -2.83 -11.93 1.58
CA LYS A 140 -1.41 -12.07 1.93
C LYS A 140 -0.85 -10.79 2.55
N SER A 141 -1.24 -9.61 2.06
CA SER A 141 -0.80 -8.33 2.65
C SER A 141 -1.20 -8.21 4.12
N TYR A 142 -2.40 -8.62 4.49
CA TYR A 142 -2.83 -8.68 5.89
C TYR A 142 -2.02 -9.71 6.68
N LEU A 143 -1.87 -10.92 6.15
CA LEU A 143 -1.16 -12.02 6.82
C LEU A 143 0.32 -11.71 7.09
N THR A 144 0.99 -11.00 6.18
CA THR A 144 2.39 -10.56 6.42
C THR A 144 2.52 -9.57 7.57
N GLN A 145 1.44 -8.95 8.00
CA GLN A 145 1.40 -7.95 9.07
C GLN A 145 0.74 -8.45 10.36
N LYS A 146 0.18 -9.66 10.35
CA LYS A 146 -0.42 -10.30 11.52
C LYS A 146 0.66 -10.60 12.57
N LYS A 147 0.45 -10.19 13.84
CA LYS A 147 1.40 -10.42 14.95
C LYS A 147 1.29 -11.83 15.52
N GLU A 148 0.09 -12.35 15.54
CA GLU A 148 -0.23 -13.67 16.04
C GLU A 148 0.45 -14.76 15.20
N GLU A 149 0.52 -15.96 15.72
CA GLU A 149 1.00 -17.11 14.98
C GLU A 149 0.08 -17.39 13.77
N LEU A 150 0.70 -17.84 12.69
CA LEU A 150 -0.01 -18.19 11.48
C LEU A 150 -0.37 -19.67 11.50
N SER A 151 -1.60 -19.98 11.13
CA SER A 151 -2.04 -21.35 10.89
C SER A 151 -1.32 -21.95 9.68
N PRO A 152 -1.27 -23.29 9.55
CA PRO A 152 -0.67 -23.94 8.38
C PRO A 152 -1.26 -23.44 7.04
N ALA A 153 -2.55 -23.18 6.98
CA ALA A 153 -3.20 -22.64 5.78
C ALA A 153 -2.74 -21.21 5.45
N GLU A 154 -2.54 -20.37 6.45
CA GLU A 154 -2.01 -19.00 6.28
C GLU A 154 -0.54 -19.02 5.86
N MET A 155 0.28 -19.95 6.41
CA MET A 155 1.67 -20.15 5.98
C MET A 155 1.75 -20.54 4.50
N GLN A 156 0.90 -21.46 4.04
CA GLN A 156 0.82 -21.82 2.63
C GLN A 156 0.49 -20.63 1.72
N ILE A 157 -0.32 -19.69 2.18
CA ILE A 157 -0.58 -18.45 1.42
C ILE A 157 0.69 -17.60 1.32
N LEU A 158 1.46 -17.46 2.42
CA LEU A 158 2.71 -16.72 2.41
C LEU A 158 3.74 -17.33 1.44
N GLN A 159 3.81 -18.63 1.34
CA GLN A 159 4.75 -19.36 0.49
C GLN A 159 4.50 -19.20 -1.03
N ARG A 160 3.35 -18.69 -1.45
CA ARG A 160 2.99 -18.60 -2.89
C ARG A 160 3.70 -17.50 -3.66
N THR A 161 4.24 -16.50 -2.99
CA THR A 161 4.95 -15.36 -3.60
C THR A 161 6.10 -14.91 -2.69
N PRO A 162 7.11 -14.18 -3.19
CA PRO A 162 8.30 -13.85 -2.40
C PRO A 162 8.08 -12.78 -1.31
N TYR A 163 6.93 -12.13 -1.26
CA TYR A 163 6.71 -11.01 -0.33
C TYR A 163 6.74 -11.45 1.14
N ILE A 164 7.60 -10.81 1.92
CA ILE A 164 7.65 -10.90 3.39
C ILE A 164 6.88 -9.76 4.06
N PHE A 165 6.59 -8.68 3.31
CA PHE A 165 5.76 -7.56 3.77
C PHE A 165 4.91 -7.02 2.64
N GLY A 166 3.59 -6.92 2.88
CA GLY A 166 2.63 -6.50 1.87
C GLY A 166 2.43 -7.57 0.77
N CYS A 167 1.81 -7.18 -0.33
CA CYS A 167 1.61 -8.02 -1.52
C CYS A 167 1.06 -7.17 -2.66
N ASP A 168 1.69 -7.23 -3.84
CA ASP A 168 1.26 -6.46 -5.01
C ASP A 168 0.60 -7.32 -6.10
N GLU A 169 0.38 -8.63 -5.89
CA GLU A 169 -0.08 -9.55 -6.92
C GLU A 169 -1.37 -9.13 -7.63
N CYS A 170 -2.34 -8.62 -6.88
CA CYS A 170 -3.59 -8.13 -7.46
C CYS A 170 -3.44 -6.80 -8.21
N GLN A 171 -2.32 -6.11 -8.06
CA GLN A 171 -2.01 -4.85 -8.72
C GLN A 171 -1.08 -5.07 -9.92
N ARG A 172 -0.03 -5.90 -9.79
CA ARG A 172 0.98 -6.12 -10.85
C ARG A 172 0.38 -6.57 -12.18
N PHE A 173 -0.66 -7.38 -12.16
CA PHE A 173 -1.31 -7.90 -13.36
C PHE A 173 -2.55 -7.10 -13.80
N CYS A 174 -2.84 -5.99 -13.13
CA CYS A 174 -3.95 -5.12 -13.50
C CYS A 174 -3.65 -4.37 -14.80
N PRO A 175 -4.50 -4.45 -15.84
CA PRO A 175 -4.27 -3.73 -17.11
C PRO A 175 -4.13 -2.21 -16.96
N PHE A 176 -4.80 -1.61 -15.97
CA PHE A 176 -4.65 -0.19 -15.67
C PHE A 176 -3.26 0.12 -15.11
N ASN A 177 -2.67 -0.79 -14.34
CA ASN A 177 -1.34 -0.60 -13.77
C ASN A 177 -0.21 -0.81 -14.80
N GLN A 178 -0.43 -1.64 -15.82
CA GLN A 178 0.55 -1.82 -16.89
C GLN A 178 0.80 -0.53 -17.67
N LYS A 179 -0.19 0.34 -17.77
CA LYS A 179 -0.14 1.64 -18.46
C LYS A 179 0.05 2.81 -17.50
N ALA A 180 0.13 2.56 -16.19
CA ALA A 180 0.24 3.61 -15.19
C ALA A 180 1.55 4.39 -15.35
N LEU A 181 1.46 5.71 -15.26
CA LEU A 181 2.64 6.57 -15.24
C LEU A 181 3.41 6.39 -13.92
N PRO A 182 4.74 6.58 -13.95
CA PRO A 182 5.53 6.61 -12.73
C PRO A 182 5.16 7.80 -11.85
N SER A 183 5.47 7.70 -10.57
CA SER A 183 5.28 8.79 -9.62
C SER A 183 6.10 10.01 -10.00
N PRO A 184 5.53 11.22 -9.90
CA PRO A 184 6.31 12.47 -10.03
C PRO A 184 7.02 12.85 -8.72
N LEU A 185 6.80 12.11 -7.62
CA LEU A 185 7.34 12.43 -6.29
C LEU A 185 8.77 11.90 -6.15
N PRO A 186 9.76 12.75 -5.86
CA PRO A 186 11.17 12.34 -5.72
C PRO A 186 11.35 11.29 -4.60
N GLU A 187 10.63 11.39 -3.49
CA GLU A 187 10.70 10.48 -2.35
C GLU A 187 10.37 9.02 -2.70
N ILE A 188 9.64 8.80 -3.80
CA ILE A 188 9.31 7.46 -4.28
C ILE A 188 10.49 6.81 -5.00
N HIS A 189 11.42 7.59 -5.52
CA HIS A 189 12.57 7.10 -6.28
C HIS A 189 13.83 6.98 -5.43
N GLU A 190 13.90 7.66 -4.30
CA GLU A 190 15.06 7.73 -3.43
C GLU A 190 15.01 6.72 -2.28
N HIS A 191 16.18 6.28 -1.82
CA HIS A 191 16.34 5.47 -0.59
C HIS A 191 15.38 4.27 -0.48
N ARG A 192 15.14 3.58 -1.61
CA ARG A 192 14.22 2.45 -1.66
C ARG A 192 14.88 1.17 -1.14
N ILE A 193 14.14 0.41 -0.34
CA ILE A 193 14.51 -0.93 0.11
C ILE A 193 13.53 -1.92 -0.50
N SER A 194 13.95 -2.62 -1.55
CA SER A 194 13.11 -3.62 -2.22
C SER A 194 13.21 -5.00 -1.61
N THR A 195 14.35 -5.32 -0.99
CA THR A 195 14.63 -6.64 -0.41
C THR A 195 15.26 -6.52 0.97
N LEU A 196 14.83 -7.36 1.89
CA LEU A 196 15.51 -7.62 3.17
C LEU A 196 15.90 -9.09 3.22
N THR A 197 17.18 -9.37 3.52
CA THR A 197 17.67 -10.72 3.72
C THR A 197 17.61 -11.12 5.20
N LYS A 198 17.67 -12.44 5.45
CA LYS A 198 17.73 -12.95 6.82
C LYS A 198 19.00 -12.48 7.53
N GLU A 199 20.12 -12.57 6.84
CA GLU A 199 21.45 -12.19 7.34
C GLU A 199 21.46 -10.70 7.73
N GLU A 200 20.91 -9.85 6.88
CA GLU A 200 20.78 -8.42 7.17
C GLU A 200 19.92 -8.19 8.42
N MET A 201 18.73 -8.77 8.48
CA MET A 201 17.86 -8.64 9.64
C MET A 201 18.49 -9.19 10.93
N ASP A 202 19.17 -10.33 10.86
CA ASP A 202 19.83 -10.95 12.03
C ASP A 202 21.02 -10.14 12.56
N SER A 203 21.69 -9.36 11.71
CA SER A 203 22.81 -8.49 12.10
C SER A 203 22.39 -7.35 13.06
N TYR A 204 21.11 -7.01 13.11
CA TYR A 204 20.59 -5.96 13.99
C TYR A 204 20.01 -6.54 15.29
N SER A 205 20.28 -5.89 16.44
CA SER A 205 19.39 -6.01 17.60
C SER A 205 18.00 -5.42 17.28
N ASN A 206 16.96 -5.76 18.06
CA ASN A 206 15.62 -5.18 17.83
C ASN A 206 15.62 -3.65 17.86
N ARG A 207 16.37 -3.06 18.83
CA ARG A 207 16.51 -1.60 18.95
C ARG A 207 17.28 -0.99 17.77
N ALA A 208 18.33 -1.65 17.30
CA ALA A 208 19.12 -1.18 16.16
C ALA A 208 18.30 -1.27 14.86
N PHE A 209 17.51 -2.33 14.67
CA PHE A 209 16.59 -2.50 13.55
C PHE A 209 15.55 -1.38 13.52
N ASP A 210 14.87 -1.12 14.64
CA ASP A 210 13.91 -0.03 14.75
C ASP A 210 14.55 1.32 14.41
N LYS A 211 15.73 1.61 14.94
CA LYS A 211 16.47 2.85 14.62
C LYS A 211 16.80 2.97 13.13
N ALA A 212 17.21 1.89 12.48
CA ALA A 212 17.62 1.88 11.09
C ALA A 212 16.41 2.01 10.12
N PHE A 213 15.28 1.35 10.44
CA PHE A 213 14.18 1.17 9.50
C PHE A 213 12.87 1.87 9.89
N ARG A 214 12.78 2.56 11.03
CA ARG A 214 11.56 3.26 11.50
C ARG A 214 10.99 4.31 10.54
N SER A 215 11.75 4.71 9.52
CA SER A 215 11.30 5.61 8.47
C SER A 215 10.62 4.88 7.31
N TYR A 216 10.50 3.56 7.36
CA TYR A 216 9.87 2.74 6.34
C TYR A 216 8.60 2.06 6.89
N ALA A 217 7.56 2.01 6.06
CA ALA A 217 6.29 1.41 6.46
C ALA A 217 6.41 -0.08 6.83
N PHE A 218 7.34 -0.84 6.23
CA PHE A 218 7.51 -2.26 6.55
C PHE A 218 8.01 -2.54 7.98
N ALA A 219 8.61 -1.55 8.65
CA ALA A 219 9.18 -1.76 9.99
C ALA A 219 8.16 -1.68 11.14
N TRP A 220 6.95 -1.19 10.91
CA TRP A 220 5.97 -0.89 11.97
C TRP A 220 5.56 -2.10 12.84
N ARG A 221 5.66 -3.32 12.33
CA ARG A 221 5.40 -4.56 13.08
C ARG A 221 6.65 -5.13 13.76
N GLY A 222 7.81 -4.55 13.49
CA GLY A 222 9.09 -4.94 14.05
C GLY A 222 9.74 -6.14 13.35
N LYS A 223 11.03 -6.32 13.64
CA LYS A 223 11.90 -7.34 13.04
C LYS A 223 11.36 -8.78 13.16
N LYS A 224 10.78 -9.14 14.31
CA LYS A 224 10.30 -10.51 14.59
C LYS A 224 9.28 -10.99 13.54
N VAL A 225 8.35 -10.12 13.14
CA VAL A 225 7.31 -10.45 12.15
C VAL A 225 7.93 -10.65 10.77
N LEU A 226 8.87 -9.80 10.37
CA LEU A 226 9.57 -9.92 9.08
C LEU A 226 10.41 -11.19 9.00
N LEU A 227 11.16 -11.54 10.06
CA LEU A 227 11.95 -12.78 10.14
C LEU A 227 11.06 -14.02 10.08
N ARG A 228 9.94 -14.03 10.81
CA ARG A 228 8.95 -15.12 10.72
C ARG A 228 8.50 -15.31 9.27
N ASN A 229 8.10 -14.21 8.61
CA ASN A 229 7.62 -14.27 7.23
C ASN A 229 8.72 -14.71 6.27
N TRP A 230 9.95 -14.22 6.46
CA TRP A 230 11.10 -14.62 5.65
C TRP A 230 11.35 -16.13 5.75
N ASN A 231 11.36 -16.68 6.97
CA ASN A 231 11.53 -18.12 7.20
C ASN A 231 10.43 -18.90 6.46
N ILE A 232 9.15 -18.55 6.66
CA ILE A 232 8.02 -19.23 6.01
C ILE A 232 8.12 -19.20 4.48
N VAL A 233 8.43 -18.04 3.91
CA VAL A 233 8.52 -17.87 2.44
C VAL A 233 9.67 -18.69 1.85
N ASN A 234 10.78 -18.86 2.59
CA ASN A 234 12.00 -19.51 2.09
C ASN A 234 12.13 -20.99 2.54
N GLU A 235 11.28 -21.49 3.44
CA GLU A 235 11.29 -22.91 3.85
C GLU A 235 10.92 -23.89 2.73
N LYS A 236 10.21 -23.43 1.69
CA LYS A 236 9.86 -24.24 0.50
C LYS A 236 11.05 -24.86 -0.24
N GLY A 237 12.25 -24.31 -0.09
CA GLY A 237 13.44 -24.80 -0.80
C GLY A 237 14.10 -26.05 -0.18
N LYS A 238 13.61 -26.54 0.97
CA LYS A 238 14.24 -27.70 1.65
C LYS A 238 13.52 -29.04 1.44
N GLU A 239 12.22 -29.03 1.17
CA GLU A 239 11.46 -30.27 0.98
C GLU A 239 11.56 -30.81 -0.46
N ASP A 240 11.66 -29.95 -1.48
CA ASP A 240 11.77 -30.38 -2.88
C ASP A 240 13.16 -30.94 -3.25
N ILE A 241 14.21 -30.64 -2.47
CA ILE A 241 15.57 -31.19 -2.70
C ILE A 241 15.71 -32.59 -2.13
N ASN A 242 14.91 -32.98 -1.14
CA ASN A 242 14.96 -34.32 -0.52
C ASN A 242 14.01 -35.33 -1.16
N SER A 243 13.09 -34.92 -2.03
CA SER A 243 12.21 -35.85 -2.77
C SER A 243 12.76 -36.28 -4.12
N SER A 244 13.96 -35.81 -4.51
CA SER A 244 14.63 -36.12 -5.77
C SER A 244 15.93 -36.93 -5.54
N ARG A 245 16.05 -37.64 -4.41
CA ARG A 245 17.13 -38.61 -4.17
C ARG A 245 16.60 -40.00 -3.91
#